data_91b16f7c860532d1eaad0a199d7eb976
#
_entry.id   91b16f7c860532d1eaad0a199d7eb976
#
_cell.length_a   1.000
_cell.length_b   1.000
_cell.length_c   1.000
_cell.angle_alpha   90.00
_cell.angle_beta   90.00
_cell.angle_gamma   90.00
#
_symmetry.space_group_name_H-M   'P 1'
#
loop_
_entity.id
_entity.type
_entity.pdbx_description
1 polymer ?
#
loop_
_entity_poly.entity_id
_entity_poly.type
_entity_poly.pdbx_seq_one_letter_code
_entity_poly.pdbx_strand_id
1 'polypeptide(L)'
;MAYNIACWLSLIVLAFAGYMLGRDVTGSRPAGFVAGLGMAYTPHQMAQYLGHLDVASMQYAVLAVWCLYRALAPAISRSSAFAWVLWAGACVAMSALSHPYVLAVALLCTLLLGLYSTAASVRLREHVWWQPGLKTAVAVGVGLLVVSPLLVAMIEQLQGPDAPRHTGGLAAGDLGEVEFFSADLAAYALAGPFHPLRGEAAGQALDGIGGVPVERTAALGYALVALALVGTFAPPTRRKALFWWVLALVGLVLSLGPVLHVGGTDTGIRLPGSLLWSLPNATFLRVPGRFVTIVTLGVAVCAALGLTVLIDRVRTMRWKQAITGVACLAIVAEFLPAPYPIAPWNIDPWFISSDAARKEGSLLMVPFYAGNTRPLQWQVASGLPLVGGYLSRRPVYPLTDGVPPFTDVGLNRDVFVPMFERATDTLCRPLPAESTYLDILRLAGVRYVALDTTYVQEHDPRISTTRRIFPAGPVYSNGPLSIYDTGGVEAQTSLFGLVEDTEDWLPVEEERFRWTAYNYVRFHVWSGAERTAQLHLKLGSFALERNVTITTRPGTLLTDKIGTEGRTFDLEWQVPKGFSTLVITADGQAIAPASIGIGDDHRP
;
A
#
# COMPACT_ATOMS: atom_id res chain seq x y z
N MET A 1 -17.85 -3.42 14.28
CA MET A 1 -17.57 -4.52 15.23
C MET A 1 -16.63 -5.58 14.64
N ALA A 2 -16.88 -6.16 13.46
CA ALA A 2 -16.04 -7.22 12.86
C ALA A 2 -14.56 -6.82 12.69
N TYR A 3 -14.28 -5.60 12.20
CA TYR A 3 -12.92 -5.08 12.06
C TYR A 3 -12.16 -5.07 13.40
N ASN A 4 -12.77 -4.54 14.46
CA ASN A 4 -12.13 -4.48 15.78
C ASN A 4 -11.87 -5.89 16.35
N ILE A 5 -12.79 -6.83 16.14
CA ILE A 5 -12.58 -8.24 16.51
C ILE A 5 -11.39 -8.83 15.75
N ALA A 6 -11.29 -8.56 14.44
CA ALA A 6 -10.16 -9.02 13.63
C ALA A 6 -8.82 -8.42 14.13
N CYS A 7 -8.78 -7.13 14.50
CA CYS A 7 -7.60 -6.52 15.13
C CYS A 7 -7.20 -7.23 16.43
N TRP A 8 -8.14 -7.47 17.33
CA TRP A 8 -7.88 -8.18 18.59
C TRP A 8 -7.40 -9.62 18.35
N LEU A 9 -8.05 -10.35 17.44
CA LEU A 9 -7.64 -11.71 17.10
C LEU A 9 -6.23 -11.74 16.49
N SER A 10 -5.92 -10.82 15.59
CA SER A 10 -4.59 -10.67 15.00
C SER A 10 -3.54 -10.45 16.07
N LEU A 11 -3.77 -9.51 17.01
CA LEU A 11 -2.86 -9.22 18.13
C LEU A 11 -2.65 -10.44 19.04
N ILE A 12 -3.72 -11.12 19.43
CA ILE A 12 -3.68 -12.31 20.30
C ILE A 12 -2.90 -13.44 19.62
N VAL A 13 -3.18 -13.69 18.33
CA VAL A 13 -2.49 -14.77 17.58
C VAL A 13 -1.02 -14.42 17.35
N LEU A 14 -0.67 -13.15 17.14
CA LEU A 14 0.71 -12.70 17.04
C LEU A 14 1.48 -12.91 18.36
N ALA A 15 0.85 -12.51 19.48
CA ALA A 15 1.41 -12.77 20.83
C ALA A 15 1.62 -14.27 21.08
N PHE A 16 0.63 -15.10 20.70
CA PHE A 16 0.71 -16.54 20.82
C PHE A 16 1.83 -17.14 19.93
N ALA A 17 1.96 -16.67 18.69
CA ALA A 17 3.03 -17.12 17.78
C ALA A 17 4.42 -16.80 18.35
N GLY A 18 4.62 -15.57 18.83
CA GLY A 18 5.85 -15.16 19.53
C GLY A 18 6.12 -15.98 20.78
N TYR A 19 5.07 -16.24 21.59
CA TYR A 19 5.16 -17.11 22.78
C TYR A 19 5.61 -18.52 22.40
N MET A 20 5.00 -19.14 21.42
CA MET A 20 5.32 -20.52 21.02
C MET A 20 6.74 -20.63 20.48
N LEU A 21 7.17 -19.67 19.66
CA LEU A 21 8.53 -19.62 19.15
C LEU A 21 9.55 -19.41 20.28
N GLY A 22 9.33 -18.40 21.13
CA GLY A 22 10.22 -18.10 22.27
C GLY A 22 10.32 -19.27 23.25
N ARG A 23 9.19 -19.92 23.57
CA ARG A 23 9.14 -21.12 24.40
C ARG A 23 9.96 -22.26 23.79
N ASP A 24 9.80 -22.54 22.51
CA ASP A 24 10.46 -23.67 21.86
C ASP A 24 11.98 -23.43 21.65
N VAL A 25 12.40 -22.18 21.45
CA VAL A 25 13.81 -21.79 21.40
C VAL A 25 14.49 -21.89 22.76
N THR A 26 13.80 -21.51 23.83
CA THR A 26 14.37 -21.41 25.18
C THR A 26 14.11 -22.65 26.05
N GLY A 27 13.03 -23.39 25.78
CA GLY A 27 12.49 -24.41 26.68
C GLY A 27 11.72 -23.86 27.89
N SER A 28 11.50 -22.54 27.96
CA SER A 28 10.95 -21.83 29.13
C SER A 28 9.62 -21.15 28.79
N ARG A 29 8.54 -21.48 29.51
CA ARG A 29 7.24 -20.81 29.35
C ARG A 29 7.28 -19.33 29.70
N PRO A 30 7.89 -18.89 30.83
CA PRO A 30 8.03 -17.46 31.14
C PRO A 30 8.78 -16.68 30.07
N ALA A 31 9.86 -17.26 29.53
CA ALA A 31 10.62 -16.64 28.46
C ALA A 31 9.82 -16.55 27.15
N GLY A 32 9.04 -17.58 26.83
CA GLY A 32 8.09 -17.54 25.72
C GLY A 32 7.08 -16.38 25.88
N PHE A 33 6.57 -16.17 27.09
CA PHE A 33 5.62 -15.08 27.36
C PHE A 33 6.23 -13.72 27.07
N VAL A 34 7.48 -13.48 27.46
CA VAL A 34 8.22 -12.25 27.14
C VAL A 34 8.40 -12.07 25.63
N ALA A 35 8.72 -13.15 24.90
CA ALA A 35 8.82 -13.09 23.43
C ALA A 35 7.48 -12.73 22.78
N GLY A 36 6.38 -13.32 23.25
CA GLY A 36 5.03 -13.01 22.77
C GLY A 36 4.63 -11.56 23.03
N LEU A 37 4.87 -11.09 24.25
CA LEU A 37 4.60 -9.71 24.62
C LEU A 37 5.46 -8.73 23.82
N GLY A 38 6.77 -8.99 23.71
CA GLY A 38 7.70 -8.17 22.94
C GLY A 38 7.41 -8.17 21.44
N MET A 39 6.75 -9.21 20.91
CA MET A 39 6.38 -9.25 19.50
C MET A 39 5.08 -8.50 19.19
N ALA A 40 4.08 -8.65 20.05
CA ALA A 40 2.74 -8.13 19.77
C ALA A 40 2.50 -6.70 20.28
N TYR A 41 3.18 -6.27 21.34
CA TYR A 41 2.85 -5.04 22.04
C TYR A 41 3.82 -3.88 21.75
N THR A 42 4.68 -4.01 20.74
CA THR A 42 5.59 -2.92 20.37
C THR A 42 4.84 -1.70 19.82
N PRO A 43 5.40 -0.49 19.98
CA PRO A 43 4.84 0.73 19.42
C PRO A 43 4.60 0.63 17.90
N HIS A 44 5.51 0.01 17.14
CA HIS A 44 5.34 -0.22 15.71
C HIS A 44 4.08 -1.04 15.41
N GLN A 45 3.93 -2.20 16.08
CA GLN A 45 2.79 -3.08 15.86
C GLN A 45 1.47 -2.40 16.26
N MET A 46 1.47 -1.68 17.39
CA MET A 46 0.28 -0.94 17.84
C MET A 46 -0.08 0.20 16.90
N ALA A 47 0.91 0.89 16.30
CA ALA A 47 0.65 1.93 15.31
C ALA A 47 -0.02 1.37 14.05
N GLN A 48 0.40 0.19 13.56
CA GLN A 48 -0.19 -0.45 12.38
C GLN A 48 -1.70 -0.77 12.56
N TYR A 49 -2.16 -1.08 13.77
CA TYR A 49 -3.59 -1.33 14.03
C TYR A 49 -4.49 -0.10 13.89
N LEU A 50 -3.94 1.11 13.74
CA LEU A 50 -4.75 2.32 13.51
C LEU A 50 -5.40 2.35 12.13
N GLY A 51 -4.84 1.65 11.15
CA GLY A 51 -5.42 1.68 9.79
C GLY A 51 -4.93 0.60 8.84
N HIS A 52 -3.97 -0.22 9.24
CA HIS A 52 -3.30 -1.21 8.38
C HIS A 52 -3.39 -2.61 8.96
N LEU A 53 -4.62 -3.12 9.20
CA LEU A 53 -4.82 -4.48 9.73
C LEU A 53 -4.17 -5.54 8.85
N ASP A 54 -4.14 -5.36 7.57
CA ASP A 54 -3.51 -6.22 6.58
C ASP A 54 -2.00 -6.34 6.81
N VAL A 55 -1.30 -5.21 7.03
CA VAL A 55 0.13 -5.17 7.40
C VAL A 55 0.36 -5.62 8.84
N ALA A 56 -0.52 -5.24 9.76
CA ALA A 56 -0.47 -5.64 11.16
C ALA A 56 -0.61 -7.16 11.36
N SER A 57 -1.14 -7.88 10.34
CA SER A 57 -1.36 -9.33 10.37
C SER A 57 -0.07 -10.17 10.27
N MET A 58 0.99 -9.75 10.99
CA MET A 58 2.30 -10.42 11.03
C MET A 58 2.30 -11.79 11.73
N GLN A 59 1.19 -12.18 12.38
CA GLN A 59 1.06 -13.49 13.02
C GLN A 59 1.35 -14.65 12.08
N TYR A 60 0.96 -14.56 10.82
CA TYR A 60 1.18 -15.63 9.85
C TYR A 60 2.66 -15.80 9.51
N ALA A 61 3.40 -14.71 9.38
CA ALA A 61 4.84 -14.75 9.17
C ALA A 61 5.57 -15.37 10.36
N VAL A 62 5.22 -14.98 11.60
CA VAL A 62 5.83 -15.55 12.81
C VAL A 62 5.45 -17.01 13.00
N LEU A 63 4.19 -17.40 12.69
CA LEU A 63 3.75 -18.79 12.70
C LEU A 63 4.51 -19.63 11.66
N ALA A 64 4.77 -19.10 10.45
CA ALA A 64 5.55 -19.79 9.43
C ALA A 64 6.98 -20.10 9.94
N VAL A 65 7.63 -19.12 10.57
CA VAL A 65 8.94 -19.28 11.20
C VAL A 65 8.90 -20.33 12.31
N TRP A 66 7.90 -20.26 13.19
CA TRP A 66 7.74 -21.22 14.28
C TRP A 66 7.49 -22.64 13.77
N CYS A 67 6.57 -22.82 12.82
CA CYS A 67 6.29 -24.14 12.23
C CYS A 67 7.53 -24.72 11.54
N LEU A 68 8.29 -23.91 10.80
CA LEU A 68 9.53 -24.35 10.19
C LEU A 68 10.58 -24.69 11.25
N TYR A 69 10.74 -23.88 12.30
CA TYR A 69 11.62 -24.15 13.43
C TYR A 69 11.31 -25.52 14.05
N ARG A 70 10.03 -25.84 14.23
CA ARG A 70 9.56 -27.16 14.71
C ARG A 70 9.90 -28.28 13.73
N ALA A 71 9.69 -28.08 12.44
CA ALA A 71 10.00 -29.03 11.39
C ALA A 71 11.51 -29.39 11.33
N LEU A 72 12.36 -28.42 11.71
CA LEU A 72 13.81 -28.54 11.72
C LEU A 72 14.40 -29.13 13.03
N ALA A 73 13.55 -29.38 14.05
CA ALA A 73 14.01 -29.91 15.33
C ALA A 73 14.64 -31.30 15.18
N PRO A 74 15.83 -31.57 15.76
CA PRO A 74 16.57 -32.82 15.55
C PRO A 74 15.84 -34.10 15.97
N ALA A 75 15.01 -34.02 17.03
CA ALA A 75 14.34 -35.18 17.62
C ALA A 75 12.92 -35.41 17.09
N ILE A 76 12.52 -34.75 16.00
CA ILE A 76 11.17 -34.88 15.46
C ILE A 76 11.01 -36.09 14.54
N SER A 77 9.90 -36.82 14.66
CA SER A 77 9.57 -37.89 13.72
C SER A 77 9.37 -37.38 12.29
N ARG A 78 9.63 -38.21 11.28
CA ARG A 78 9.45 -37.80 9.87
C ARG A 78 8.02 -37.34 9.55
N SER A 79 7.03 -38.06 10.05
CA SER A 79 5.60 -37.69 9.85
C SER A 79 5.25 -36.38 10.51
N SER A 80 5.69 -36.13 11.73
CA SER A 80 5.49 -34.85 12.42
C SER A 80 6.25 -33.71 11.73
N ALA A 81 7.48 -33.96 11.27
CA ALA A 81 8.26 -32.99 10.52
C ALA A 81 7.53 -32.56 9.23
N PHE A 82 6.98 -33.54 8.50
CA PHE A 82 6.19 -33.27 7.29
C PHE A 82 4.95 -32.43 7.58
N ALA A 83 4.18 -32.78 8.63
CA ALA A 83 3.03 -31.98 9.05
C ALA A 83 3.41 -30.52 9.36
N TRP A 84 4.53 -30.29 10.08
CA TRP A 84 5.02 -28.95 10.37
C TRP A 84 5.48 -28.19 9.13
N VAL A 85 6.06 -28.88 8.13
CA VAL A 85 6.39 -28.28 6.83
C VAL A 85 5.14 -27.81 6.10
N LEU A 86 4.07 -28.62 6.09
CA LEU A 86 2.79 -28.23 5.47
C LEU A 86 2.16 -27.04 6.20
N TRP A 87 2.18 -27.04 7.55
CA TRP A 87 1.70 -25.90 8.32
C TRP A 87 2.53 -24.63 8.06
N ALA A 88 3.85 -24.74 7.93
CA ALA A 88 4.68 -23.60 7.55
C ALA A 88 4.29 -23.06 6.17
N GLY A 89 4.03 -23.95 5.19
CA GLY A 89 3.54 -23.57 3.86
C GLY A 89 2.16 -22.89 3.91
N ALA A 90 1.23 -23.45 4.70
CA ALA A 90 -0.07 -22.82 4.90
C ALA A 90 0.06 -21.40 5.50
N CYS A 91 0.96 -21.21 6.47
CA CYS A 91 1.22 -19.88 7.04
C CYS A 91 1.88 -18.92 6.04
N VAL A 92 2.74 -19.41 5.13
CA VAL A 92 3.27 -18.61 4.00
C VAL A 92 2.14 -18.19 3.07
N ALA A 93 1.22 -19.11 2.74
CA ALA A 93 0.05 -18.78 1.93
C ALA A 93 -0.83 -17.72 2.60
N MET A 94 -1.13 -17.88 3.89
CA MET A 94 -1.90 -16.88 4.66
C MET A 94 -1.19 -15.53 4.74
N SER A 95 0.15 -15.52 4.79
CA SER A 95 0.94 -14.29 4.72
C SER A 95 0.72 -13.57 3.40
N ALA A 96 0.73 -14.29 2.27
CA ALA A 96 0.46 -13.73 0.94
C ALA A 96 -0.97 -13.18 0.81
N LEU A 97 -1.96 -13.90 1.37
CA LEU A 97 -3.36 -13.47 1.38
C LEU A 97 -3.62 -12.25 2.28
N SER A 98 -2.75 -12.00 3.26
CA SER A 98 -2.87 -10.84 4.14
C SER A 98 -2.32 -9.58 3.47
N HIS A 99 -1.04 -9.59 3.13
CA HIS A 99 -0.38 -8.45 2.48
C HIS A 99 0.98 -8.87 1.89
N PRO A 100 1.40 -8.29 0.76
CA PRO A 100 2.71 -8.58 0.15
C PRO A 100 3.91 -8.41 1.09
N TYR A 101 3.88 -7.44 2.00
CA TYR A 101 4.94 -7.29 3.03
C TYR A 101 4.95 -8.44 4.03
N VAL A 102 3.78 -8.93 4.45
CA VAL A 102 3.70 -10.09 5.36
C VAL A 102 4.30 -11.32 4.69
N LEU A 103 4.03 -11.50 3.38
CA LEU A 103 4.67 -12.55 2.58
C LEU A 103 6.19 -12.33 2.51
N ALA A 104 6.66 -11.13 2.21
CA ALA A 104 8.10 -10.83 2.13
C ALA A 104 8.81 -11.13 3.45
N VAL A 105 8.23 -10.74 4.58
CA VAL A 105 8.74 -11.06 5.93
C VAL A 105 8.75 -12.57 6.17
N ALA A 106 7.67 -13.28 5.84
CA ALA A 106 7.58 -14.74 5.99
C ALA A 106 8.64 -15.46 5.16
N LEU A 107 8.78 -15.08 3.87
CA LEU A 107 9.79 -15.67 2.97
C LEU A 107 11.20 -15.40 3.48
N LEU A 108 11.52 -14.15 3.78
CA LEU A 108 12.85 -13.77 4.23
C LEU A 108 13.25 -14.51 5.51
N CYS A 109 12.38 -14.50 6.53
CA CYS A 109 12.66 -15.15 7.81
C CYS A 109 12.76 -16.68 7.68
N THR A 110 11.87 -17.33 6.91
CA THR A 110 11.90 -18.78 6.71
C THR A 110 13.10 -19.21 5.87
N LEU A 111 13.44 -18.48 4.81
CA LEU A 111 14.62 -18.77 3.98
C LEU A 111 15.91 -18.59 4.76
N LEU A 112 16.05 -17.52 5.56
CA LEU A 112 17.23 -17.32 6.42
C LEU A 112 17.35 -18.41 7.49
N LEU A 113 16.24 -18.85 8.09
CA LEU A 113 16.24 -19.96 9.05
C LEU A 113 16.66 -21.27 8.38
N GLY A 114 16.14 -21.56 7.20
CA GLY A 114 16.50 -22.73 6.42
C GLY A 114 17.98 -22.73 6.00
N LEU A 115 18.47 -21.60 5.51
CA LEU A 115 19.87 -21.41 5.13
C LEU A 115 20.81 -21.57 6.33
N TYR A 116 20.50 -20.91 7.46
CA TYR A 116 21.27 -21.05 8.69
C TYR A 116 21.31 -22.51 9.17
N SER A 117 20.18 -23.20 9.18
CA SER A 117 20.08 -24.60 9.61
C SER A 117 20.84 -25.53 8.67
N THR A 118 20.78 -25.30 7.35
CA THR A 118 21.56 -26.05 6.37
C THR A 118 23.07 -25.83 6.57
N ALA A 119 23.49 -24.58 6.75
CA ALA A 119 24.89 -24.25 7.02
C ALA A 119 25.39 -24.87 8.32
N ALA A 120 24.55 -24.92 9.36
CA ALA A 120 24.86 -25.62 10.62
C ALA A 120 25.04 -27.13 10.42
N SER A 121 24.15 -27.79 9.67
CA SER A 121 24.22 -29.21 9.34
C SER A 121 25.47 -29.54 8.51
N VAL A 122 25.85 -28.72 7.54
CA VAL A 122 27.12 -28.85 6.79
C VAL A 122 28.32 -28.75 7.73
N ARG A 123 28.33 -27.74 8.60
CA ARG A 123 29.42 -27.52 9.56
C ARG A 123 29.59 -28.68 10.54
N LEU A 124 28.47 -29.27 10.95
CA LEU A 124 28.44 -30.44 11.83
C LEU A 124 28.71 -31.75 11.09
N ARG A 125 28.92 -31.72 9.78
CA ARG A 125 29.13 -32.86 8.89
C ARG A 125 28.02 -33.92 8.99
N GLU A 126 26.77 -33.47 9.13
CA GLU A 126 25.60 -34.34 9.15
C GLU A 126 25.46 -35.08 7.81
N HIS A 127 25.11 -36.35 7.85
CA HIS A 127 24.96 -37.16 6.65
C HIS A 127 23.88 -36.65 5.67
N VAL A 128 22.89 -35.98 6.21
CA VAL A 128 21.72 -35.45 5.47
C VAL A 128 21.64 -33.92 5.56
N TRP A 129 22.78 -33.26 5.42
CA TRP A 129 22.92 -31.79 5.54
C TRP A 129 21.95 -30.95 4.67
N TRP A 130 21.46 -31.54 3.58
CA TRP A 130 20.54 -30.89 2.65
C TRP A 130 19.07 -30.86 3.13
N GLN A 131 18.69 -31.68 4.12
CA GLN A 131 17.30 -31.78 4.59
C GLN A 131 16.69 -30.47 5.08
N PRO A 132 17.38 -29.60 5.85
CA PRO A 132 16.80 -28.31 6.25
C PRO A 132 16.43 -27.45 5.05
N GLY A 133 17.33 -27.39 4.05
CA GLY A 133 17.06 -26.67 2.80
C GLY A 133 15.85 -27.21 2.04
N LEU A 134 15.75 -28.55 1.90
CA LEU A 134 14.60 -29.18 1.24
C LEU A 134 13.30 -28.92 1.98
N LYS A 135 13.26 -29.07 3.31
CA LYS A 135 12.06 -28.80 4.12
C LYS A 135 11.60 -27.34 3.94
N THR A 136 12.56 -26.41 3.92
CA THR A 136 12.27 -25.00 3.68
C THR A 136 11.73 -24.76 2.27
N ALA A 137 12.38 -25.35 1.26
CA ALA A 137 11.93 -25.23 -0.13
C ALA A 137 10.52 -25.80 -0.33
N VAL A 138 10.20 -26.95 0.29
CA VAL A 138 8.85 -27.53 0.26
C VAL A 138 7.85 -26.63 0.95
N ALA A 139 8.16 -26.09 2.13
CA ALA A 139 7.26 -25.19 2.85
C ALA A 139 6.94 -23.93 2.02
N VAL A 140 7.98 -23.29 1.48
CA VAL A 140 7.82 -22.10 0.62
C VAL A 140 7.06 -22.46 -0.66
N GLY A 141 7.44 -23.57 -1.32
CA GLY A 141 6.81 -24.05 -2.55
C GLY A 141 5.32 -24.35 -2.38
N VAL A 142 4.94 -25.03 -1.29
CA VAL A 142 3.51 -25.27 -0.95
C VAL A 142 2.77 -23.94 -0.76
N GLY A 143 3.35 -23.00 -0.01
CA GLY A 143 2.74 -21.70 0.21
C GLY A 143 2.50 -20.93 -1.08
N LEU A 144 3.52 -20.83 -1.94
CA LEU A 144 3.43 -20.13 -3.22
C LEU A 144 2.49 -20.85 -4.21
N LEU A 145 2.47 -22.19 -4.21
CA LEU A 145 1.56 -22.97 -5.05
C LEU A 145 0.09 -22.69 -4.70
N VAL A 146 -0.24 -22.65 -3.40
CA VAL A 146 -1.60 -22.37 -2.93
C VAL A 146 -2.08 -21.00 -3.39
N VAL A 147 -1.21 -19.99 -3.39
CA VAL A 147 -1.58 -18.62 -3.78
C VAL A 147 -1.28 -18.29 -5.24
N SER A 148 -0.75 -19.24 -6.01
CA SER A 148 -0.34 -19.00 -7.41
C SER A 148 -1.47 -18.45 -8.30
N PRO A 149 -2.76 -18.87 -8.20
CA PRO A 149 -3.81 -18.26 -9.02
C PRO A 149 -3.98 -16.76 -8.75
N LEU A 150 -3.85 -16.35 -7.48
CA LEU A 150 -3.90 -14.93 -7.11
C LEU A 150 -2.67 -14.17 -7.62
N LEU A 151 -1.48 -14.76 -7.47
CA LEU A 151 -0.23 -14.13 -7.94
C LEU A 151 -0.22 -13.96 -9.46
N VAL A 152 -0.72 -14.94 -10.22
CA VAL A 152 -0.86 -14.84 -11.68
C VAL A 152 -1.81 -13.70 -12.04
N ALA A 153 -3.00 -13.67 -11.44
CA ALA A 153 -3.96 -12.59 -11.70
C ALA A 153 -3.40 -11.20 -11.35
N MET A 154 -2.64 -11.09 -10.26
CA MET A 154 -1.95 -9.84 -9.90
C MET A 154 -0.89 -9.43 -10.93
N ILE A 155 -0.09 -10.38 -11.42
CA ILE A 155 0.93 -10.11 -12.43
C ILE A 155 0.28 -9.68 -13.75
N GLU A 156 -0.76 -10.37 -14.18
CA GLU A 156 -1.54 -10.02 -15.37
C GLU A 156 -2.13 -8.61 -15.27
N GLN A 157 -2.68 -8.26 -14.10
CA GLN A 157 -3.22 -6.92 -13.85
C GLN A 157 -2.12 -5.84 -13.85
N LEU A 158 -0.92 -6.15 -13.32
CA LEU A 158 0.20 -5.21 -13.30
C LEU A 158 0.86 -5.01 -14.67
N GLN A 159 0.70 -5.96 -15.58
CA GLN A 159 1.25 -5.91 -16.94
C GLN A 159 0.20 -5.52 -18.00
N GLY A 160 -1.08 -5.52 -17.63
CA GLY A 160 -2.17 -5.19 -18.54
C GLY A 160 -2.25 -3.70 -18.89
N PRO A 161 -3.02 -3.36 -19.95
CA PRO A 161 -3.23 -1.97 -20.37
C PRO A 161 -3.94 -1.13 -19.29
N ASP A 162 -4.67 -1.77 -18.38
CA ASP A 162 -5.34 -1.14 -17.24
C ASP A 162 -4.50 -1.20 -15.96
N ALA A 163 -3.18 -1.42 -16.07
CA ALA A 163 -2.29 -1.48 -14.90
C ALA A 163 -2.47 -0.25 -14.02
N PRO A 164 -2.65 -0.42 -12.69
CA PRO A 164 -2.75 0.70 -11.77
C PRO A 164 -1.48 1.54 -11.88
N ARG A 165 -1.62 2.79 -12.28
CA ARG A 165 -0.48 3.70 -12.30
C ARG A 165 -0.17 4.12 -10.87
N HIS A 166 1.09 4.38 -10.60
CA HIS A 166 1.50 5.04 -9.38
C HIS A 166 1.01 6.49 -9.43
N THR A 167 -0.22 6.72 -9.01
CA THR A 167 -0.85 8.04 -8.96
C THR A 167 -0.43 8.87 -7.73
N GLY A 168 0.57 8.42 -7.01
CA GLY A 168 1.20 9.14 -5.90
C GLY A 168 2.52 9.72 -6.32
N GLY A 169 2.54 10.77 -7.11
CA GLY A 169 3.60 11.76 -7.25
C GLY A 169 5.02 11.34 -7.66
N LEU A 170 5.38 10.08 -7.57
CA LEU A 170 6.73 9.59 -7.82
C LEU A 170 6.70 8.50 -8.90
N ALA A 171 7.50 8.65 -9.93
CA ALA A 171 7.58 7.72 -11.07
C ALA A 171 7.94 6.29 -10.62
N ALA A 172 7.51 5.27 -11.37
CA ALA A 172 7.94 3.90 -11.13
C ALA A 172 9.48 3.83 -11.18
N GLY A 173 10.10 3.48 -10.05
CA GLY A 173 11.56 3.50 -9.90
C GLY A 173 12.10 4.71 -9.11
N ASP A 174 11.24 5.63 -8.67
CA ASP A 174 11.66 6.74 -7.83
C ASP A 174 12.00 6.24 -6.42
N LEU A 175 13.28 6.33 -6.08
CA LEU A 175 13.77 5.99 -4.75
C LEU A 175 13.28 6.95 -3.67
N GLY A 176 12.81 8.14 -4.03
CA GLY A 176 12.32 9.15 -3.07
C GLY A 176 11.12 8.67 -2.26
N GLU A 177 10.20 7.89 -2.84
CA GLU A 177 9.11 7.28 -2.06
C GLU A 177 9.63 6.21 -1.09
N VAL A 178 10.60 5.42 -1.52
CA VAL A 178 11.26 4.42 -0.68
C VAL A 178 12.00 5.08 0.48
N GLU A 179 12.75 6.16 0.21
CA GLU A 179 13.44 6.95 1.22
C GLU A 179 12.46 7.60 2.20
N PHE A 180 11.37 8.18 1.70
CA PHE A 180 10.33 8.80 2.52
C PHE A 180 9.71 7.84 3.53
N PHE A 181 9.52 6.56 3.17
CA PHE A 181 8.96 5.53 4.04
C PHE A 181 10.02 4.67 4.76
N SER A 182 11.28 5.04 4.68
CA SER A 182 12.35 4.36 5.41
C SER A 182 12.31 4.70 6.90
N ALA A 183 12.68 3.74 7.73
CA ALA A 183 12.83 4.00 9.16
C ALA A 183 14.06 4.87 9.41
N ASP A 184 13.95 5.80 10.35
CA ASP A 184 15.08 6.56 10.85
C ASP A 184 15.77 5.79 11.99
N LEU A 185 17.11 5.82 12.03
CA LEU A 185 17.85 5.10 13.07
C LEU A 185 17.51 5.62 14.48
N ALA A 186 17.26 6.91 14.65
CA ALA A 186 16.88 7.49 15.95
C ALA A 186 15.50 7.03 16.40
N ALA A 187 14.58 6.70 15.47
CA ALA A 187 13.23 6.22 15.79
C ALA A 187 13.24 4.90 16.59
N TYR A 188 14.29 4.10 16.46
CA TYR A 188 14.45 2.87 17.25
C TYR A 188 14.64 3.10 18.75
N ALA A 189 15.11 4.30 19.12
CA ALA A 189 15.30 4.71 20.52
C ALA A 189 14.17 5.59 21.08
N LEU A 190 13.24 6.07 20.22
CA LEU A 190 12.13 6.91 20.64
C LEU A 190 10.99 6.07 21.21
N ALA A 191 10.23 6.64 22.18
CA ALA A 191 9.02 6.00 22.70
C ALA A 191 7.92 5.97 21.60
N GLY A 192 6.89 5.13 21.80
CA GLY A 192 5.71 5.17 20.94
C GLY A 192 4.96 6.51 21.11
N PRO A 193 4.38 7.06 20.02
CA PRO A 193 3.67 8.35 20.08
C PRO A 193 2.41 8.32 20.97
N PHE A 194 1.91 7.12 21.29
CA PHE A 194 0.72 6.94 22.15
C PHE A 194 1.07 6.69 23.61
N HIS A 195 2.34 6.82 24.00
CA HIS A 195 2.76 6.60 25.39
C HIS A 195 2.30 7.77 26.28
N PRO A 196 1.59 7.53 27.41
CA PRO A 196 0.95 8.59 28.20
C PRO A 196 1.90 9.64 28.75
N LEU A 197 3.16 9.28 29.03
CA LEU A 197 4.14 10.19 29.64
C LEU A 197 5.20 10.70 28.63
N ARG A 198 5.45 9.97 27.56
CA ARG A 198 6.55 10.26 26.62
C ARG A 198 6.06 10.45 25.17
N GLY A 199 4.77 10.19 24.93
CA GLY A 199 4.21 10.17 23.57
C GLY A 199 4.25 11.53 22.90
N GLU A 200 3.98 12.61 23.63
CA GLU A 200 4.02 13.96 23.09
C GLU A 200 5.43 14.35 22.65
N ALA A 201 6.44 14.15 23.50
CA ALA A 201 7.84 14.43 23.14
C ALA A 201 8.34 13.51 22.01
N ALA A 202 7.92 12.24 22.01
CA ALA A 202 8.24 11.31 20.94
C ALA A 202 7.55 11.70 19.62
N GLY A 203 6.29 12.15 19.68
CA GLY A 203 5.56 12.67 18.53
C GLY A 203 6.27 13.86 17.90
N GLN A 204 6.64 14.86 18.69
CA GLN A 204 7.38 16.03 18.22
C GLN A 204 8.74 15.65 17.61
N ALA A 205 9.47 14.70 18.22
CA ALA A 205 10.73 14.21 17.68
C ALA A 205 10.52 13.45 16.35
N LEU A 206 9.43 12.68 16.24
CA LEU A 206 9.07 11.96 15.02
C LEU A 206 8.55 12.90 13.92
N ASP A 207 7.96 14.04 14.24
CA ASP A 207 7.49 15.01 13.26
C ASP A 207 8.64 15.66 12.45
N GLY A 208 9.85 15.69 13.01
CA GLY A 208 11.08 16.07 12.31
C GLY A 208 11.63 14.99 11.38
N ILE A 209 11.09 13.77 11.44
CA ILE A 209 11.52 12.63 10.62
C ILE A 209 10.52 12.44 9.47
N GLY A 210 10.99 12.15 8.27
CA GLY A 210 10.15 11.88 7.10
C GLY A 210 9.16 10.73 7.31
N GLY A 211 8.19 10.57 6.40
CA GLY A 211 7.18 9.53 6.43
C GLY A 211 5.91 9.88 7.21
N VAL A 212 4.99 8.95 7.27
CA VAL A 212 3.75 9.08 8.05
C VAL A 212 3.91 8.53 9.47
N PRO A 213 3.18 9.03 10.48
CA PRO A 213 3.36 8.65 11.89
C PRO A 213 3.36 7.14 12.16
N VAL A 214 2.52 6.38 11.44
CA VAL A 214 2.40 4.93 11.59
C VAL A 214 3.67 4.21 11.16
N GLU A 215 4.28 4.64 10.05
CA GLU A 215 5.43 3.95 9.43
C GLU A 215 6.77 4.36 10.07
N ARG A 216 6.87 5.59 10.64
CA ARG A 216 8.11 6.06 11.30
C ARG A 216 8.26 5.57 12.75
N THR A 217 7.30 4.85 13.31
CA THR A 217 7.39 4.29 14.66
C THR A 217 8.17 2.98 14.64
N ALA A 218 9.40 2.97 15.18
CA ALA A 218 10.32 1.81 15.13
C ALA A 218 10.83 1.34 16.51
N ALA A 219 10.33 1.90 17.61
CA ALA A 219 10.84 1.64 18.95
C ALA A 219 10.87 0.17 19.33
N LEU A 220 12.02 -0.32 19.81
CA LEU A 220 12.22 -1.69 20.29
C LEU A 220 12.02 -1.85 21.79
N GLY A 221 12.07 -0.73 22.54
CA GLY A 221 12.01 -0.72 23.99
C GLY A 221 13.32 -1.09 24.70
N TYR A 222 13.67 -0.30 25.68
CA TYR A 222 14.92 -0.48 26.43
C TYR A 222 14.92 -1.75 27.27
N ALA A 223 13.77 -2.11 27.87
CA ALA A 223 13.64 -3.33 28.66
C ALA A 223 13.85 -4.57 27.80
N LEU A 224 13.26 -4.60 26.61
CA LEU A 224 13.39 -5.71 25.67
C LEU A 224 14.83 -5.83 25.16
N VAL A 225 15.47 -4.71 24.80
CA VAL A 225 16.86 -4.65 24.33
C VAL A 225 17.82 -5.08 25.46
N ALA A 226 17.62 -4.60 26.68
CA ALA A 226 18.45 -4.99 27.84
C ALA A 226 18.40 -6.51 28.08
N LEU A 227 17.22 -7.11 28.06
CA LEU A 227 17.07 -8.56 28.15
C LEU A 227 17.77 -9.28 26.97
N ALA A 228 17.63 -8.77 25.76
CA ALA A 228 18.28 -9.36 24.58
C ALA A 228 19.82 -9.33 24.70
N LEU A 229 20.37 -8.24 25.22
CA LEU A 229 21.81 -8.13 25.48
C LEU A 229 22.27 -9.16 26.53
N VAL A 230 21.49 -9.36 27.62
CA VAL A 230 21.79 -10.43 28.61
C VAL A 230 21.82 -11.80 27.94
N GLY A 231 20.86 -12.10 27.07
CA GLY A 231 20.81 -13.37 26.32
C GLY A 231 21.97 -13.55 25.34
N THR A 232 22.51 -12.45 24.83
CA THR A 232 23.59 -12.42 23.87
C THR A 232 24.96 -12.68 24.51
N PHE A 233 25.22 -12.01 25.63
CA PHE A 233 26.54 -12.08 26.26
C PHE A 233 26.68 -13.28 27.22
N ALA A 234 25.59 -13.92 27.61
CA ALA A 234 25.66 -15.08 28.47
C ALA A 234 26.16 -16.33 27.70
N PRO A 235 27.18 -17.03 28.21
CA PRO A 235 27.78 -18.20 27.53
C PRO A 235 26.76 -19.26 27.07
N PRO A 236 25.75 -19.66 27.86
CA PRO A 236 24.84 -20.74 27.48
C PRO A 236 23.90 -20.39 26.32
N THR A 237 23.65 -19.12 26.08
CA THR A 237 22.63 -18.67 25.09
C THR A 237 23.23 -17.98 23.86
N ARG A 238 24.47 -17.50 23.95
CA ARG A 238 25.09 -16.68 22.90
C ARG A 238 25.07 -17.32 21.50
N ARG A 239 25.26 -18.63 21.40
CA ARG A 239 25.23 -19.34 20.10
C ARG A 239 23.82 -19.41 19.52
N LYS A 240 22.79 -19.55 20.37
CA LYS A 240 21.40 -19.54 19.95
C LYS A 240 20.96 -18.12 19.55
N ALA A 241 21.46 -17.09 20.26
CA ALA A 241 21.16 -15.70 19.98
C ALA A 241 21.73 -15.23 18.62
N LEU A 242 22.84 -15.82 18.15
CA LEU A 242 23.52 -15.41 16.93
C LEU A 242 22.60 -15.35 15.71
N PHE A 243 21.81 -16.38 15.46
CA PHE A 243 20.87 -16.42 14.34
C PHE A 243 19.83 -15.28 14.44
N TRP A 244 19.28 -15.08 15.63
CA TRP A 244 18.23 -14.09 15.84
C TRP A 244 18.77 -12.66 15.71
N TRP A 245 20.04 -12.43 16.07
CA TRP A 245 20.71 -11.16 15.83
C TRP A 245 21.04 -10.94 14.34
N VAL A 246 21.45 -11.98 13.63
CA VAL A 246 21.62 -11.89 12.16
C VAL A 246 20.29 -11.53 11.50
N LEU A 247 19.21 -12.18 11.92
CA LEU A 247 17.87 -11.87 11.44
C LEU A 247 17.48 -10.41 11.75
N ALA A 248 17.70 -9.95 12.99
CA ALA A 248 17.44 -8.57 13.39
C ALA A 248 18.29 -7.57 12.58
N LEU A 249 19.57 -7.86 12.35
CA LEU A 249 20.45 -7.01 11.54
C LEU A 249 19.99 -6.90 10.09
N VAL A 250 19.56 -8.01 9.48
CA VAL A 250 19.00 -8.00 8.12
C VAL A 250 17.73 -7.13 8.09
N GLY A 251 16.83 -7.32 9.08
CA GLY A 251 15.64 -6.50 9.22
C GLY A 251 15.97 -5.02 9.41
N LEU A 252 16.97 -4.69 10.22
CA LEU A 252 17.43 -3.32 10.46
C LEU A 252 17.94 -2.68 9.15
N VAL A 253 18.83 -3.34 8.44
CA VAL A 253 19.38 -2.83 7.17
C VAL A 253 18.27 -2.60 6.14
N LEU A 254 17.30 -3.52 6.05
CA LEU A 254 16.17 -3.36 5.14
C LEU A 254 15.21 -2.24 5.59
N SER A 255 14.95 -2.12 6.89
CA SER A 255 14.03 -1.08 7.40
C SER A 255 14.55 0.33 7.24
N LEU A 256 15.87 0.52 7.32
CA LEU A 256 16.53 1.81 7.10
C LEU A 256 16.55 2.24 5.63
N GLY A 257 16.12 1.38 4.70
CA GLY A 257 15.99 1.73 3.30
C GLY A 257 17.30 1.83 2.52
N PRO A 258 17.31 2.58 1.39
CA PRO A 258 18.47 2.71 0.52
C PRO A 258 19.55 3.64 1.07
N VAL A 259 19.17 4.66 1.85
CA VAL A 259 20.06 5.68 2.43
C VAL A 259 19.81 5.76 3.94
N LEU A 260 20.88 5.93 4.72
CA LEU A 260 20.78 6.05 6.17
C LEU A 260 20.27 7.44 6.59
N HIS A 261 19.16 7.46 7.34
CA HIS A 261 18.62 8.66 7.99
C HIS A 261 18.83 8.58 9.51
N VAL A 262 19.22 9.69 10.12
CA VAL A 262 19.42 9.82 11.56
C VAL A 262 18.83 11.14 12.05
N GLY A 263 17.79 11.07 12.85
CA GLY A 263 17.11 12.25 13.40
C GLY A 263 16.52 13.18 12.34
N GLY A 264 15.98 12.61 11.25
CA GLY A 264 15.42 13.34 10.13
C GLY A 264 16.45 13.87 9.12
N THR A 265 17.74 13.61 9.36
CA THR A 265 18.82 14.06 8.47
C THR A 265 19.25 12.93 7.54
N ASP A 266 19.26 13.19 6.23
CA ASP A 266 19.89 12.32 5.26
C ASP A 266 21.42 12.40 5.42
N THR A 267 22.06 11.27 5.69
CA THR A 267 23.52 11.21 5.89
C THR A 267 24.29 11.02 4.57
N GLY A 268 23.62 10.76 3.46
CA GLY A 268 24.23 10.40 2.17
C GLY A 268 24.87 9.00 2.16
N ILE A 269 24.80 8.23 3.28
CA ILE A 269 25.40 6.90 3.37
C ILE A 269 24.46 5.89 2.73
N ARG A 270 24.86 5.33 1.60
CA ARG A 270 24.12 4.25 0.93
C ARG A 270 24.24 2.94 1.70
N LEU A 271 23.11 2.32 1.99
CA LEU A 271 23.01 1.05 2.69
C LEU A 271 22.96 -0.13 1.69
N PRO A 272 23.35 -1.35 2.10
CA PRO A 272 23.23 -2.55 1.26
C PRO A 272 21.81 -2.81 0.76
N GLY A 273 20.79 -2.32 1.46
CA GLY A 273 19.39 -2.36 1.04
C GLY A 273 19.14 -1.69 -0.32
N SER A 274 19.94 -0.69 -0.72
CA SER A 274 19.82 -0.01 -2.02
C SER A 274 19.86 -0.99 -3.20
N LEU A 275 20.59 -2.12 -3.07
CA LEU A 275 20.62 -3.18 -4.09
C LEU A 275 19.26 -3.84 -4.31
N LEU A 276 18.44 -3.97 -3.26
CA LEU A 276 17.09 -4.53 -3.39
C LEU A 276 16.22 -3.60 -4.24
N TRP A 277 16.23 -2.30 -3.94
CA TRP A 277 15.38 -1.33 -4.65
C TRP A 277 15.90 -0.91 -6.02
N SER A 278 17.13 -1.29 -6.39
CA SER A 278 17.62 -1.16 -7.77
C SER A 278 17.13 -2.28 -8.70
N LEU A 279 16.51 -3.34 -8.15
CA LEU A 279 15.95 -4.41 -8.97
C LEU A 279 14.64 -3.96 -9.65
N PRO A 280 14.37 -4.42 -10.87
CA PRO A 280 13.09 -4.16 -11.55
C PRO A 280 11.91 -4.57 -10.68
N ASN A 281 10.90 -3.72 -10.59
CA ASN A 281 9.68 -3.92 -9.79
C ASN A 281 9.88 -4.01 -8.26
N ALA A 282 11.09 -3.76 -7.73
CA ALA A 282 11.31 -3.78 -6.28
C ALA A 282 10.59 -2.64 -5.53
N THR A 283 10.15 -1.60 -6.23
CA THR A 283 9.26 -0.54 -5.73
C THR A 283 7.91 -1.08 -5.21
N PHE A 284 7.62 -2.36 -5.47
CA PHE A 284 6.55 -3.08 -4.79
C PHE A 284 6.73 -3.09 -3.26
N LEU A 285 7.98 -3.10 -2.77
CA LEU A 285 8.36 -2.99 -1.35
C LEU A 285 8.78 -1.54 -1.01
N ARG A 286 7.94 -0.56 -1.38
CA ARG A 286 8.22 0.88 -1.26
C ARG A 286 8.24 1.44 0.17
N VAL A 287 7.86 0.65 1.17
CA VAL A 287 7.78 1.06 2.58
C VAL A 287 8.76 0.24 3.43
N PRO A 288 10.07 0.56 3.41
CA PRO A 288 11.10 -0.17 4.16
C PRO A 288 10.83 -0.27 5.65
N GLY A 289 10.25 0.76 6.26
CA GLY A 289 9.93 0.81 7.69
C GLY A 289 9.16 -0.42 8.20
N ARG A 290 8.41 -1.11 7.35
CA ARG A 290 7.67 -2.34 7.73
C ARG A 290 8.56 -3.53 8.07
N PHE A 291 9.83 -3.53 7.65
CA PHE A 291 10.80 -4.55 8.05
C PHE A 291 11.25 -4.44 9.52
N VAL A 292 10.87 -3.39 10.25
CA VAL A 292 11.01 -3.27 11.72
C VAL A 292 10.47 -4.51 12.44
N THR A 293 9.44 -5.15 11.91
CA THR A 293 8.89 -6.41 12.47
C THR A 293 9.92 -7.53 12.53
N ILE A 294 10.85 -7.61 11.58
CA ILE A 294 11.94 -8.63 11.58
C ILE A 294 12.93 -8.31 12.70
N VAL A 295 13.25 -7.03 12.89
CA VAL A 295 14.11 -6.59 14.00
C VAL A 295 13.48 -6.97 15.33
N THR A 296 12.20 -6.66 15.48
CA THR A 296 11.41 -6.99 16.66
C THR A 296 11.40 -8.49 16.95
N LEU A 297 11.20 -9.33 15.93
CA LEU A 297 11.21 -10.78 16.07
C LEU A 297 12.55 -11.28 16.60
N GLY A 298 13.66 -10.84 16.01
CA GLY A 298 15.00 -11.22 16.45
C GLY A 298 15.29 -10.78 17.89
N VAL A 299 15.00 -9.53 18.22
CA VAL A 299 15.22 -8.97 19.56
C VAL A 299 14.32 -9.62 20.61
N ALA A 300 13.06 -9.90 20.30
CA ALA A 300 12.12 -10.56 21.22
C ALA A 300 12.57 -11.99 21.59
N VAL A 301 13.06 -12.75 20.63
CA VAL A 301 13.61 -14.09 20.90
C VAL A 301 14.92 -14.00 21.69
N CYS A 302 15.81 -13.04 21.39
CA CYS A 302 17.01 -12.79 22.18
C CYS A 302 16.66 -12.36 23.63
N ALA A 303 15.61 -11.55 23.81
CA ALA A 303 15.12 -11.17 25.15
C ALA A 303 14.59 -12.38 25.95
N ALA A 304 13.89 -13.29 25.28
CA ALA A 304 13.48 -14.56 25.89
C ALA A 304 14.68 -15.38 26.36
N LEU A 305 15.74 -15.47 25.53
CA LEU A 305 17.00 -16.12 25.96
C LEU A 305 17.61 -15.41 27.17
N GLY A 306 17.59 -14.08 27.22
CA GLY A 306 18.07 -13.29 28.35
C GLY A 306 17.27 -13.53 29.63
N LEU A 307 15.94 -13.56 29.54
CA LEU A 307 15.12 -13.89 30.69
C LEU A 307 15.42 -15.30 31.21
N THR A 308 15.62 -16.28 30.32
CA THR A 308 16.01 -17.64 30.73
C THR A 308 17.28 -17.63 31.55
N VAL A 309 18.31 -16.88 31.13
CA VAL A 309 19.56 -16.73 31.89
C VAL A 309 19.33 -16.15 33.28
N LEU A 310 18.46 -15.14 33.38
CA LEU A 310 18.18 -14.50 34.68
C LEU A 310 17.41 -15.42 35.64
N ILE A 311 16.38 -16.12 35.16
CA ILE A 311 15.57 -17.00 36.00
C ILE A 311 16.31 -18.30 36.39
N ASP A 312 17.28 -18.75 35.58
CA ASP A 312 18.07 -19.93 35.90
C ASP A 312 19.15 -19.67 36.96
N ARG A 313 19.53 -18.39 37.17
CA ARG A 313 20.44 -17.99 38.26
C ARG A 313 19.80 -18.04 39.66
N VAL A 314 18.48 -18.08 39.70
CA VAL A 314 17.77 -18.11 41.00
C VAL A 314 17.12 -19.47 41.23
N ARG A 315 17.16 -19.93 42.50
CA ARG A 315 16.70 -21.27 42.85
C ARG A 315 15.21 -21.33 43.18
N THR A 316 14.67 -20.25 43.80
CA THR A 316 13.31 -20.28 44.30
C THR A 316 12.30 -19.81 43.24
N MET A 317 11.16 -20.49 43.21
CA MET A 317 10.08 -20.15 42.26
C MET A 317 9.58 -18.71 42.42
N ARG A 318 9.52 -18.22 43.66
CA ARG A 318 9.07 -16.83 43.94
C ARG A 318 9.94 -15.79 43.23
N TRP A 319 11.26 -15.95 43.26
CA TRP A 319 12.17 -15.03 42.58
C TRP A 319 12.10 -15.19 41.07
N LYS A 320 11.90 -16.41 40.54
CA LYS A 320 11.67 -16.63 39.09
C LYS A 320 10.41 -15.88 38.64
N GLN A 321 9.32 -15.97 39.38
CA GLN A 321 8.08 -15.26 39.10
C GLN A 321 8.25 -13.74 39.23
N ALA A 322 8.95 -13.25 40.26
CA ALA A 322 9.23 -11.84 40.45
C ALA A 322 10.03 -11.24 39.29
N ILE A 323 11.12 -11.89 38.88
CA ILE A 323 11.94 -11.46 37.75
C ILE A 323 11.11 -11.43 36.45
N THR A 324 10.31 -12.47 36.22
CA THR A 324 9.41 -12.50 35.03
C THR A 324 8.38 -11.39 35.09
N GLY A 325 7.74 -11.18 36.25
CA GLY A 325 6.76 -10.14 36.45
C GLY A 325 7.34 -8.74 36.24
N VAL A 326 8.53 -8.47 36.78
CA VAL A 326 9.23 -7.18 36.59
C VAL A 326 9.58 -6.99 35.11
N ALA A 327 10.07 -8.01 34.41
CA ALA A 327 10.37 -7.93 32.99
C ALA A 327 9.12 -7.62 32.17
N CYS A 328 8.01 -8.33 32.43
CA CYS A 328 6.75 -8.09 31.73
C CYS A 328 6.18 -6.70 32.04
N LEU A 329 6.21 -6.27 33.32
CA LEU A 329 5.73 -4.96 33.72
C LEU A 329 6.55 -3.84 33.10
N ALA A 330 7.88 -4.00 33.03
CA ALA A 330 8.75 -3.02 32.39
C ALA A 330 8.43 -2.88 30.89
N ILE A 331 8.24 -3.99 30.16
CA ILE A 331 7.87 -3.98 28.75
C ILE A 331 6.48 -3.33 28.54
N VAL A 332 5.49 -3.70 29.37
CA VAL A 332 4.14 -3.12 29.28
C VAL A 332 4.16 -1.64 29.60
N ALA A 333 4.87 -1.23 30.65
CA ALA A 333 4.97 0.17 31.03
C ALA A 333 5.69 1.02 29.98
N GLU A 334 6.69 0.44 29.29
CA GLU A 334 7.45 1.13 28.26
C GLU A 334 6.67 1.29 26.95
N PHE A 335 5.82 0.33 26.64
CA PHE A 335 5.04 0.31 25.38
C PHE A 335 3.60 0.80 25.54
N LEU A 336 3.17 1.18 26.74
CA LEU A 336 1.78 1.48 27.08
C LEU A 336 1.16 2.51 26.11
N PRO A 337 0.21 2.13 25.24
CA PRO A 337 -0.50 3.06 24.38
C PRO A 337 -1.80 3.48 25.07
N ALA A 338 -1.75 4.50 25.95
CA ALA A 338 -2.93 4.94 26.70
C ALA A 338 -3.01 6.48 26.79
N PRO A 339 -4.13 7.12 26.38
CA PRO A 339 -5.24 6.46 25.72
C PRO A 339 -4.88 6.02 24.29
N TYR A 340 -5.31 4.82 23.90
CA TYR A 340 -5.15 4.39 22.51
C TYR A 340 -6.10 5.19 21.61
N PRO A 341 -5.64 5.74 20.48
CA PRO A 341 -6.49 6.52 19.61
C PRO A 341 -7.67 5.70 19.09
N ILE A 342 -8.86 6.17 19.38
CA ILE A 342 -10.12 5.57 18.91
C ILE A 342 -10.75 6.55 17.95
N ALA A 343 -10.91 6.16 16.69
CA ALA A 343 -11.70 6.90 15.74
C ALA A 343 -13.19 6.65 16.02
N PRO A 344 -13.99 7.67 16.36
CA PRO A 344 -15.41 7.48 16.54
C PRO A 344 -16.04 7.08 15.21
N TRP A 345 -16.91 6.06 15.23
CA TRP A 345 -17.72 5.67 14.09
C TRP A 345 -18.94 6.60 14.01
N ASN A 346 -18.69 7.85 13.61
CA ASN A 346 -19.73 8.86 13.45
C ASN A 346 -20.15 8.90 11.98
N ILE A 347 -21.14 8.09 11.66
CA ILE A 347 -21.78 8.16 10.34
C ILE A 347 -22.96 9.10 10.44
N ASP A 348 -23.01 10.04 9.50
CA ASP A 348 -24.12 10.97 9.42
C ASP A 348 -25.44 10.21 9.22
N PRO A 349 -26.53 10.61 9.93
CA PRO A 349 -27.83 9.96 9.86
C PRO A 349 -28.39 9.78 8.45
N TRP A 350 -28.04 10.65 7.51
CA TRP A 350 -28.46 10.54 6.12
C TRP A 350 -28.04 9.21 5.47
N PHE A 351 -26.84 8.73 5.76
CA PHE A 351 -26.33 7.47 5.22
C PHE A 351 -26.92 6.23 5.86
N ILE A 352 -27.44 6.36 7.09
CA ILE A 352 -28.01 5.25 7.87
C ILE A 352 -29.51 5.13 7.62
N SER A 353 -30.19 6.22 7.18
CA SER A 353 -31.63 6.23 7.00
C SER A 353 -32.09 5.21 5.96
N SER A 354 -33.22 4.57 6.22
CA SER A 354 -33.83 3.56 5.33
C SER A 354 -34.08 4.07 3.91
N ASP A 355 -34.27 5.37 3.76
CA ASP A 355 -34.46 6.02 2.46
C ASP A 355 -33.15 6.08 1.65
N ALA A 356 -31.99 6.16 2.31
CA ALA A 356 -30.70 6.11 1.63
C ALA A 356 -30.44 4.75 0.99
N ALA A 357 -30.78 3.65 1.66
CA ALA A 357 -30.60 2.29 1.16
C ALA A 357 -31.47 1.95 -0.08
N ARG A 358 -32.48 2.76 -0.37
CA ARG A 358 -33.36 2.60 -1.55
C ARG A 358 -32.98 3.50 -2.72
N LYS A 359 -31.91 4.28 -2.59
CA LYS A 359 -31.53 5.27 -3.61
C LYS A 359 -30.65 4.59 -4.64
N GLU A 360 -31.11 4.57 -5.88
CA GLU A 360 -30.33 4.12 -7.03
C GLU A 360 -29.25 5.16 -7.40
N GLY A 361 -28.14 4.71 -7.98
CA GLY A 361 -27.05 5.53 -8.45
C GLY A 361 -25.84 5.52 -7.54
N SER A 362 -24.87 6.36 -7.84
CA SER A 362 -23.60 6.42 -7.11
C SER A 362 -23.42 7.73 -6.33
N LEU A 363 -22.50 7.70 -5.37
CA LEU A 363 -22.14 8.82 -4.51
C LEU A 363 -20.74 9.34 -4.89
N LEU A 364 -20.63 10.66 -5.13
CA LEU A 364 -19.36 11.36 -5.29
C LEU A 364 -19.12 12.26 -4.08
N MET A 365 -17.94 12.17 -3.46
CA MET A 365 -17.53 13.14 -2.45
C MET A 365 -16.80 14.31 -3.10
N VAL A 366 -17.13 15.52 -2.69
CA VAL A 366 -16.47 16.77 -3.12
C VAL A 366 -16.09 17.59 -1.87
N PRO A 367 -14.90 18.17 -1.82
CA PRO A 367 -13.78 17.95 -2.71
C PRO A 367 -13.25 16.51 -2.56
N PHE A 368 -12.97 15.87 -3.67
CA PHE A 368 -12.40 14.51 -3.63
C PHE A 368 -10.98 14.57 -3.04
N TYR A 369 -10.70 13.65 -2.13
CA TYR A 369 -9.37 13.45 -1.56
C TYR A 369 -9.12 11.96 -1.40
N ALA A 370 -8.16 11.44 -2.17
CA ALA A 370 -7.88 10.01 -2.23
C ALA A 370 -7.46 9.39 -0.88
N GLY A 371 -6.86 10.19 0.01
CA GLY A 371 -6.48 9.76 1.36
C GLY A 371 -7.64 9.70 2.36
N ASN A 372 -8.84 10.15 2.00
CA ASN A 372 -9.97 10.19 2.91
C ASN A 372 -10.72 8.86 2.92
N THR A 373 -10.73 8.18 4.06
CA THR A 373 -11.45 6.91 4.26
C THR A 373 -12.92 7.08 4.64
N ARG A 374 -13.38 8.29 4.91
CA ARG A 374 -14.76 8.59 5.34
C ARG A 374 -15.82 8.14 4.34
N PRO A 375 -15.65 8.34 3.01
CA PRO A 375 -16.60 7.84 2.03
C PRO A 375 -16.80 6.32 2.05
N LEU A 376 -15.77 5.55 2.42
CA LEU A 376 -15.90 4.10 2.58
C LEU A 376 -16.84 3.73 3.73
N GLN A 377 -16.84 4.52 4.82
CA GLN A 377 -17.78 4.35 5.93
C GLN A 377 -19.22 4.66 5.46
N TRP A 378 -19.39 5.71 4.66
CA TRP A 378 -20.68 6.05 4.06
C TRP A 378 -21.20 4.95 3.15
N GLN A 379 -20.33 4.36 2.32
CA GLN A 379 -20.67 3.23 1.47
C GLN A 379 -21.12 2.02 2.28
N VAL A 380 -20.39 1.66 3.33
CA VAL A 380 -20.76 0.54 4.22
C VAL A 380 -22.12 0.77 4.87
N ALA A 381 -22.44 2.00 5.24
CA ALA A 381 -23.70 2.33 5.90
C ALA A 381 -24.89 2.43 4.94
N SER A 382 -24.68 3.03 3.76
CA SER A 382 -25.76 3.31 2.80
C SER A 382 -25.92 2.27 1.70
N GLY A 383 -24.87 1.47 1.42
CA GLY A 383 -24.83 0.57 0.27
C GLY A 383 -24.64 1.28 -1.08
N LEU A 384 -24.52 2.62 -1.12
CA LEU A 384 -24.33 3.37 -2.36
C LEU A 384 -22.93 3.12 -2.95
N PRO A 385 -22.83 2.78 -4.25
CA PRO A 385 -21.53 2.74 -4.93
C PRO A 385 -20.83 4.11 -4.86
N LEU A 386 -19.51 4.10 -4.63
CA LEU A 386 -18.71 5.33 -4.62
C LEU A 386 -18.07 5.57 -5.98
N VAL A 387 -18.02 6.83 -6.38
CA VAL A 387 -17.14 7.30 -7.45
C VAL A 387 -15.81 7.72 -6.81
N GLY A 388 -14.77 6.94 -7.08
CA GLY A 388 -13.50 7.08 -6.37
C GLY A 388 -13.48 6.37 -5.01
N GLY A 389 -12.43 6.59 -4.23
CA GLY A 389 -12.28 6.01 -2.89
C GLY A 389 -10.81 5.82 -2.53
N TYR A 390 -10.55 5.54 -1.25
CA TYR A 390 -9.22 5.24 -0.77
C TYR A 390 -8.81 3.82 -1.18
N LEU A 391 -7.79 3.74 -2.03
CA LEU A 391 -7.08 2.50 -2.35
C LEU A 391 -5.58 2.81 -2.32
N SER A 392 -4.76 1.96 -1.72
CA SER A 392 -3.30 2.14 -1.63
C SER A 392 -2.61 2.19 -3.00
N ARG A 393 -3.23 1.58 -4.00
CA ARG A 393 -2.90 1.67 -5.43
C ARG A 393 -4.20 1.93 -6.16
N ARG A 394 -4.64 3.18 -6.15
CA ARG A 394 -5.90 3.51 -6.80
C ARG A 394 -5.73 3.50 -8.31
N PRO A 395 -6.70 2.96 -9.04
CA PRO A 395 -6.79 3.20 -10.48
C PRO A 395 -7.02 4.70 -10.73
N VAL A 396 -6.78 5.13 -11.94
CA VAL A 396 -7.21 6.45 -12.38
C VAL A 396 -8.74 6.48 -12.35
N TYR A 397 -9.28 7.52 -11.71
CA TYR A 397 -10.71 7.82 -11.73
C TYR A 397 -10.94 9.05 -12.61
N PRO A 398 -11.19 8.89 -13.92
CA PRO A 398 -11.16 10.00 -14.85
C PRO A 398 -12.05 11.18 -14.43
N LEU A 399 -13.21 10.89 -13.82
CA LEU A 399 -14.12 11.93 -13.33
C LEU A 399 -13.53 12.79 -12.22
N THR A 400 -12.85 12.17 -11.23
CA THR A 400 -12.27 12.88 -10.08
C THR A 400 -10.84 13.33 -10.32
N ASP A 401 -10.19 12.82 -11.33
CA ASP A 401 -8.82 13.18 -11.68
C ASP A 401 -8.78 14.27 -12.78
N GLY A 402 -9.81 14.35 -13.63
CA GLY A 402 -9.80 15.18 -14.82
C GLY A 402 -10.89 16.25 -14.92
N VAL A 403 -11.89 16.25 -14.05
CA VAL A 403 -13.00 17.21 -14.13
C VAL A 403 -13.01 18.12 -12.92
N PRO A 404 -12.51 19.38 -13.03
CA PRO A 404 -12.79 20.39 -12.01
C PRO A 404 -14.31 20.62 -11.94
N PRO A 405 -14.92 20.79 -10.81
CA PRO A 405 -14.40 20.95 -9.46
C PRO A 405 -14.24 19.63 -8.68
N PHE A 406 -14.26 18.49 -9.34
CA PHE A 406 -14.28 17.17 -8.71
C PHE A 406 -12.86 16.60 -8.46
N THR A 407 -11.84 17.31 -8.94
CA THR A 407 -10.45 16.87 -8.85
C THR A 407 -9.95 16.71 -7.42
N ASP A 408 -9.06 15.74 -7.23
CA ASP A 408 -8.40 15.46 -5.95
C ASP A 408 -7.62 16.68 -5.43
N VAL A 409 -7.76 16.96 -4.14
CA VAL A 409 -7.05 18.07 -3.45
C VAL A 409 -5.54 17.89 -3.45
N GLY A 410 -5.07 16.64 -3.46
CA GLY A 410 -3.65 16.30 -3.36
C GLY A 410 -2.93 16.14 -4.69
N LEU A 411 -3.64 16.24 -5.81
CA LEU A 411 -3.07 15.99 -7.14
C LEU A 411 -3.15 17.23 -8.00
N ASN A 412 -2.00 17.84 -8.23
CA ASN A 412 -1.85 18.89 -9.23
C ASN A 412 -1.77 18.20 -10.61
N ARG A 413 -2.91 18.05 -11.32
CA ARG A 413 -2.94 17.35 -12.60
C ARG A 413 -3.67 18.15 -13.66
N ASP A 414 -2.89 18.78 -14.50
CA ASP A 414 -3.31 19.32 -15.79
C ASP A 414 -3.39 18.22 -16.88
N VAL A 415 -3.57 16.95 -16.47
CA VAL A 415 -3.39 15.77 -17.32
C VAL A 415 -4.61 15.45 -18.17
N PHE A 416 -5.81 15.92 -17.78
CA PHE A 416 -7.03 15.58 -18.49
C PHE A 416 -7.57 16.73 -19.33
N VAL A 417 -7.90 16.42 -20.58
CA VAL A 417 -8.54 17.35 -21.49
C VAL A 417 -9.97 16.89 -21.76
N PRO A 418 -10.96 17.70 -21.43
CA PRO A 418 -12.33 17.37 -21.73
C PRO A 418 -12.62 17.47 -23.23
N MET A 419 -13.36 16.49 -23.73
CA MET A 419 -13.92 16.48 -25.09
C MET A 419 -15.43 16.46 -25.01
N PHE A 420 -16.07 17.30 -25.80
CA PHE A 420 -17.53 17.37 -25.89
C PHE A 420 -17.99 17.10 -27.31
N GLU A 421 -19.08 16.36 -27.44
CA GLU A 421 -19.76 16.25 -28.71
C GLU A 421 -20.45 17.59 -29.03
N ARG A 422 -19.99 18.26 -30.09
CA ARG A 422 -20.72 19.31 -30.77
C ARG A 422 -20.83 18.95 -32.24
N ALA A 423 -21.97 19.21 -32.82
CA ALA A 423 -22.32 18.85 -34.21
C ALA A 423 -21.37 19.41 -35.29
N THR A 424 -20.44 20.29 -34.94
CA THR A 424 -19.61 21.03 -35.92
C THR A 424 -18.17 21.28 -35.49
N ASP A 425 -17.70 20.74 -34.34
CA ASP A 425 -16.39 21.18 -33.82
C ASP A 425 -15.63 20.05 -33.13
N THR A 426 -14.55 19.60 -33.74
CA THR A 426 -13.70 18.46 -33.33
C THR A 426 -12.59 18.82 -32.33
N LEU A 427 -12.56 20.03 -31.79
CA LEU A 427 -11.48 20.51 -30.94
C LEU A 427 -11.80 20.40 -29.44
N CYS A 428 -10.81 19.96 -28.66
CA CYS A 428 -10.81 20.05 -27.21
C CYS A 428 -10.93 21.52 -26.79
N ARG A 429 -11.93 21.85 -26.00
CA ARG A 429 -12.16 23.21 -25.50
C ARG A 429 -12.05 23.26 -23.98
N PRO A 430 -11.74 24.43 -23.40
CA PRO A 430 -11.83 24.62 -21.96
C PRO A 430 -13.21 24.22 -21.46
N LEU A 431 -13.27 23.79 -20.18
CA LEU A 431 -14.47 23.27 -19.54
C LEU A 431 -15.67 24.21 -19.69
N PRO A 432 -16.86 23.66 -19.96
CA PRO A 432 -18.04 24.44 -20.30
C PRO A 432 -18.71 25.08 -19.09
N ALA A 433 -19.81 25.78 -19.37
CA ALA A 433 -20.66 26.40 -18.36
C ALA A 433 -21.09 25.42 -17.25
N GLU A 434 -21.36 25.95 -16.07
CA GLU A 434 -21.65 25.16 -14.84
C GLU A 434 -22.80 24.14 -15.00
N SER A 435 -23.79 24.43 -15.88
CA SER A 435 -24.87 23.49 -16.22
C SER A 435 -24.39 22.17 -16.83
N THR A 436 -23.25 22.17 -17.50
CA THR A 436 -22.69 20.97 -18.13
C THR A 436 -22.11 20.00 -17.09
N TYR A 437 -21.61 20.50 -15.95
CA TYR A 437 -21.14 19.60 -14.87
C TYR A 437 -22.25 18.72 -14.31
N LEU A 438 -23.45 19.24 -14.20
CA LEU A 438 -24.61 18.45 -13.77
C LEU A 438 -24.92 17.32 -14.76
N ASP A 439 -24.82 17.61 -16.06
CA ASP A 439 -25.02 16.60 -17.10
C ASP A 439 -23.90 15.57 -17.12
N ILE A 440 -22.64 15.97 -16.90
CA ILE A 440 -21.50 15.03 -16.77
C ILE A 440 -21.75 14.08 -15.60
N LEU A 441 -22.18 14.59 -14.44
CA LEU A 441 -22.49 13.77 -13.27
C LEU A 441 -23.60 12.75 -13.58
N ARG A 442 -24.67 13.17 -14.24
CA ARG A 442 -25.78 12.31 -14.66
C ARG A 442 -25.33 11.23 -15.63
N LEU A 443 -24.56 11.59 -16.65
CA LEU A 443 -24.02 10.67 -17.64
C LEU A 443 -23.08 9.66 -17.02
N ALA A 444 -22.29 10.08 -16.01
CA ALA A 444 -21.41 9.21 -15.23
C ALA A 444 -22.16 8.34 -14.19
N GLY A 445 -23.48 8.44 -14.10
CA GLY A 445 -24.28 7.67 -13.14
C GLY A 445 -24.17 8.17 -11.69
N VAL A 446 -23.68 9.40 -11.48
CA VAL A 446 -23.61 10.01 -10.15
C VAL A 446 -24.98 10.53 -9.77
N ARG A 447 -25.58 9.95 -8.75
CA ARG A 447 -26.88 10.37 -8.22
C ARG A 447 -26.74 11.41 -7.13
N TYR A 448 -25.79 11.20 -6.21
CA TYR A 448 -25.59 12.09 -5.08
C TYR A 448 -24.19 12.68 -5.06
N VAL A 449 -24.11 13.95 -4.73
CA VAL A 449 -22.84 14.65 -4.45
C VAL A 449 -22.82 15.03 -2.99
N ALA A 450 -21.87 14.47 -2.23
CA ALA A 450 -21.62 14.82 -0.84
C ALA A 450 -20.52 15.88 -0.77
N LEU A 451 -20.90 17.12 -0.51
CA LEU A 451 -19.97 18.20 -0.21
C LEU A 451 -19.60 18.12 1.27
N ASP A 452 -18.36 17.75 1.56
CA ASP A 452 -17.81 17.67 2.93
C ASP A 452 -16.69 18.68 3.12
N THR A 453 -16.96 19.72 3.89
CA THR A 453 -16.01 20.82 4.13
C THR A 453 -15.12 20.60 5.35
N THR A 454 -15.14 19.41 5.97
CA THR A 454 -14.36 19.10 7.19
C THR A 454 -12.84 19.28 7.01
N TYR A 455 -12.31 18.94 5.83
CA TYR A 455 -10.88 18.87 5.59
C TYR A 455 -10.37 19.88 4.57
N VAL A 456 -11.17 20.87 4.21
CA VAL A 456 -10.82 21.89 3.24
C VAL A 456 -10.95 23.28 3.81
N GLN A 457 -10.18 24.23 3.28
CA GLN A 457 -10.28 25.63 3.65
C GLN A 457 -11.64 26.18 3.17
N GLU A 458 -12.23 27.07 3.95
CA GLU A 458 -13.55 27.66 3.67
C GLU A 458 -13.63 28.33 2.29
N HIS A 459 -12.51 28.81 1.78
CA HIS A 459 -12.40 29.51 0.49
C HIS A 459 -12.03 28.60 -0.69
N ASP A 460 -12.08 27.27 -0.52
CA ASP A 460 -11.79 26.35 -1.63
C ASP A 460 -12.78 26.57 -2.78
N PRO A 461 -12.30 26.87 -4.00
CA PRO A 461 -13.16 27.20 -5.15
C PRO A 461 -14.09 26.05 -5.54
N ARG A 462 -13.75 24.81 -5.20
CA ARG A 462 -14.60 23.63 -5.45
C ARG A 462 -15.90 23.69 -4.64
N ILE A 463 -15.86 24.24 -3.41
CA ILE A 463 -17.06 24.44 -2.59
C ILE A 463 -18.03 25.38 -3.28
N SER A 464 -17.55 26.57 -3.70
CA SER A 464 -18.39 27.56 -4.35
C SER A 464 -18.91 27.06 -5.70
N THR A 465 -18.08 26.38 -6.49
CA THR A 465 -18.48 25.82 -7.79
C THR A 465 -19.53 24.73 -7.61
N THR A 466 -19.35 23.80 -6.66
CA THR A 466 -20.35 22.76 -6.38
C THR A 466 -21.70 23.39 -6.03
N ARG A 467 -21.72 24.43 -5.19
CA ARG A 467 -22.98 25.16 -4.85
C ARG A 467 -23.64 25.79 -6.07
N ARG A 468 -22.87 26.30 -7.03
CA ARG A 468 -23.40 26.87 -8.27
C ARG A 468 -23.96 25.82 -9.24
N ILE A 469 -23.35 24.64 -9.28
CA ILE A 469 -23.86 23.50 -10.07
C ILE A 469 -25.28 23.09 -9.60
N PHE A 470 -25.59 23.28 -8.32
CA PHE A 470 -26.83 22.87 -7.69
C PHE A 470 -27.62 24.09 -7.15
N PRO A 471 -28.21 24.94 -8.02
CA PRO A 471 -28.89 26.16 -7.59
C PRO A 471 -30.14 25.92 -6.72
N ALA A 472 -30.75 24.74 -6.81
CA ALA A 472 -31.86 24.33 -5.94
C ALA A 472 -31.42 24.05 -4.48
N GLY A 473 -30.11 24.05 -4.21
CA GLY A 473 -29.55 23.76 -2.89
C GLY A 473 -29.46 22.25 -2.58
N PRO A 474 -28.94 21.94 -1.39
CA PRO A 474 -28.78 20.55 -0.94
C PRO A 474 -30.12 19.95 -0.50
N VAL A 475 -30.31 18.66 -0.75
CA VAL A 475 -31.46 17.89 -0.24
C VAL A 475 -31.29 17.54 1.25
N TYR A 476 -30.07 17.67 1.78
CA TYR A 476 -29.75 17.47 3.17
C TYR A 476 -28.52 18.28 3.57
N SER A 477 -28.50 18.82 4.79
CA SER A 477 -27.33 19.49 5.38
C SER A 477 -27.24 19.22 6.87
N ASN A 478 -26.02 18.90 7.34
CA ASN A 478 -25.70 18.73 8.74
C ASN A 478 -24.25 19.13 9.00
N GLY A 479 -24.04 20.26 9.64
CA GLY A 479 -22.70 20.80 9.89
C GLY A 479 -21.89 20.97 8.59
N PRO A 480 -20.71 20.32 8.49
CA PRO A 480 -19.85 20.46 7.32
C PRO A 480 -20.31 19.63 6.10
N LEU A 481 -21.31 18.77 6.26
CA LEU A 481 -21.81 17.89 5.22
C LEU A 481 -23.08 18.44 4.58
N SER A 482 -23.07 18.52 3.24
CA SER A 482 -24.25 18.83 2.43
C SER A 482 -24.39 17.80 1.32
N ILE A 483 -25.59 17.26 1.13
CA ILE A 483 -25.88 16.27 0.08
C ILE A 483 -26.73 16.93 -0.99
N TYR A 484 -26.30 16.82 -2.23
CA TYR A 484 -26.99 17.30 -3.41
C TYR A 484 -27.47 16.12 -4.24
N ASP A 485 -28.64 16.25 -4.87
CA ASP A 485 -29.24 15.25 -5.74
C ASP A 485 -29.17 15.74 -7.20
N THR A 486 -28.64 14.96 -8.10
CA THR A 486 -28.59 15.27 -9.54
C THR A 486 -29.93 15.15 -10.24
N GLY A 487 -30.94 14.60 -9.55
CA GLY A 487 -32.35 14.64 -9.99
C GLY A 487 -32.80 13.43 -10.81
N GLY A 488 -32.04 12.39 -11.08
CA GLY A 488 -32.49 11.20 -11.85
C GLY A 488 -33.06 11.48 -13.25
N VAL A 489 -32.86 12.68 -13.77
CA VAL A 489 -33.22 13.08 -15.14
C VAL A 489 -32.10 12.62 -16.07
N GLU A 490 -32.43 12.13 -17.26
CA GLU A 490 -31.41 11.79 -18.26
C GLU A 490 -30.56 13.01 -18.60
N ALA A 491 -29.26 12.79 -18.82
CA ALA A 491 -28.33 13.83 -19.24
C ALA A 491 -28.77 14.39 -20.60
N GLN A 492 -28.69 15.71 -20.76
CA GLN A 492 -28.95 16.35 -22.06
C GLN A 492 -27.76 16.13 -23.00
N THR A 493 -26.56 16.03 -22.44
CA THR A 493 -25.34 15.69 -23.19
C THR A 493 -25.32 14.18 -23.47
N SER A 494 -25.17 13.81 -24.71
CA SER A 494 -25.23 12.42 -25.13
C SER A 494 -23.88 11.71 -25.06
N LEU A 495 -22.79 12.49 -25.08
CA LEU A 495 -21.40 11.99 -25.03
C LEU A 495 -20.50 12.99 -24.29
N PHE A 496 -19.63 12.46 -23.45
CA PHE A 496 -18.57 13.20 -22.78
C PHE A 496 -17.28 12.38 -22.78
N GLY A 497 -16.14 13.01 -23.05
CA GLY A 497 -14.86 12.32 -23.08
C GLY A 497 -13.75 13.10 -22.37
N LEU A 498 -12.76 12.35 -21.88
CA LEU A 498 -11.53 12.84 -21.29
C LEU A 498 -10.35 12.15 -21.94
N VAL A 499 -9.32 12.89 -22.32
CA VAL A 499 -8.05 12.37 -22.79
C VAL A 499 -7.07 12.37 -21.63
N GLU A 500 -6.49 11.23 -21.36
CA GLU A 500 -5.51 11.01 -20.29
C GLU A 500 -4.09 10.94 -20.84
N ASP A 501 -3.10 11.39 -20.05
CA ASP A 501 -1.66 11.29 -20.31
C ASP A 501 -1.15 12.09 -21.51
N THR A 502 -1.69 13.27 -21.68
CA THR A 502 -1.16 14.24 -22.65
C THR A 502 -0.67 15.48 -21.93
N GLU A 503 0.37 16.11 -22.47
CA GLU A 503 0.83 17.43 -22.03
C GLU A 503 -0.07 18.53 -22.59
N ASP A 504 0.17 19.79 -22.17
CA ASP A 504 -0.56 20.94 -22.72
C ASP A 504 -0.34 21.12 -24.22
N TRP A 505 -1.31 21.79 -24.85
CA TRP A 505 -1.25 22.08 -26.28
C TRP A 505 -0.06 22.99 -26.59
N LEU A 506 0.80 22.51 -27.48
CA LEU A 506 1.88 23.32 -28.06
C LEU A 506 1.44 23.83 -29.44
N PRO A 507 1.53 25.13 -29.71
CA PRO A 507 1.28 25.66 -31.04
C PRO A 507 2.46 25.33 -31.95
N VAL A 508 2.20 24.75 -33.12
CA VAL A 508 3.17 24.63 -34.20
C VAL A 508 2.51 25.19 -35.45
N GLU A 509 2.95 26.37 -35.88
CA GLU A 509 2.36 27.14 -36.99
C GLU A 509 0.85 27.35 -36.80
N GLU A 510 0.02 26.73 -37.63
CA GLU A 510 -1.44 26.81 -37.57
C GLU A 510 -2.08 25.60 -36.85
N GLU A 511 -1.30 24.56 -36.53
CA GLU A 511 -1.78 23.34 -35.89
C GLU A 511 -1.42 23.31 -34.41
N ARG A 512 -2.28 22.69 -33.61
CA ARG A 512 -2.01 22.39 -32.20
C ARG A 512 -1.85 20.90 -32.02
N PHE A 513 -0.80 20.48 -31.32
CA PHE A 513 -0.59 19.09 -30.98
C PHE A 513 -0.27 18.94 -29.49
N ARG A 514 -0.40 17.72 -28.98
CA ARG A 514 -0.03 17.34 -27.63
C ARG A 514 0.97 16.19 -27.66
N TRP A 515 1.95 16.28 -26.82
CA TRP A 515 2.82 15.15 -26.53
C TRP A 515 2.12 14.17 -25.61
N THR A 516 2.35 12.87 -25.81
CA THR A 516 1.98 11.84 -24.85
C THR A 516 3.10 11.72 -23.83
N ALA A 517 2.77 11.74 -22.55
CA ALA A 517 3.75 11.58 -21.47
C ALA A 517 4.33 10.14 -21.42
N TYR A 518 3.71 9.20 -22.12
CA TYR A 518 4.08 7.79 -22.18
C TYR A 518 3.95 7.27 -23.62
N ASN A 519 4.31 6.00 -23.84
CA ASN A 519 4.11 5.31 -25.12
C ASN A 519 2.63 4.93 -25.39
N TYR A 520 1.70 5.51 -24.68
CA TYR A 520 0.27 5.34 -24.86
C TYR A 520 -0.51 6.59 -24.43
N VAL A 521 -1.75 6.71 -24.96
CA VAL A 521 -2.75 7.69 -24.55
C VAL A 521 -4.11 7.00 -24.39
N ARG A 522 -4.93 7.45 -23.46
CA ARG A 522 -6.26 6.90 -23.21
C ARG A 522 -7.33 7.95 -23.44
N PHE A 523 -8.41 7.51 -24.09
CA PHE A 523 -9.63 8.27 -24.24
C PHE A 523 -10.72 7.59 -23.41
N HIS A 524 -11.15 8.27 -22.36
CA HIS A 524 -12.23 7.82 -21.49
C HIS A 524 -13.53 8.46 -21.94
N VAL A 525 -14.55 7.66 -22.22
CA VAL A 525 -15.80 8.16 -22.80
C VAL A 525 -16.99 7.64 -22.02
N TRP A 526 -17.92 8.53 -21.73
CA TRP A 526 -19.24 8.22 -21.19
C TRP A 526 -20.28 8.50 -22.27
N SER A 527 -21.13 7.53 -22.57
CA SER A 527 -22.19 7.62 -23.56
C SER A 527 -23.55 7.29 -22.94
N GLY A 528 -24.56 8.10 -23.23
CA GLY A 528 -25.93 7.88 -22.79
C GLY A 528 -26.65 6.74 -23.53
N ALA A 529 -26.14 6.36 -24.72
CA ALA A 529 -26.70 5.30 -25.55
C ALA A 529 -25.58 4.59 -26.31
N GLU A 530 -25.82 3.38 -26.79
CA GLU A 530 -24.93 2.72 -27.75
C GLU A 530 -24.95 3.50 -29.07
N ARG A 531 -23.76 3.78 -29.63
CA ARG A 531 -23.61 4.54 -30.87
C ARG A 531 -22.32 4.21 -31.61
N THR A 532 -22.30 4.52 -32.91
CA THR A 532 -21.07 4.53 -33.71
C THR A 532 -20.46 5.93 -33.67
N ALA A 533 -19.24 6.06 -33.14
CA ALA A 533 -18.46 7.28 -33.17
C ALA A 533 -17.46 7.23 -34.33
N GLN A 534 -17.34 8.36 -35.06
CA GLN A 534 -16.29 8.56 -36.05
C GLN A 534 -15.11 9.23 -35.35
N LEU A 535 -13.95 8.62 -35.40
CA LEU A 535 -12.72 9.11 -34.80
C LEU A 535 -11.79 9.62 -35.90
N HIS A 536 -11.48 10.90 -35.87
CA HIS A 536 -10.49 11.53 -36.74
C HIS A 536 -9.23 11.79 -35.91
N LEU A 537 -8.21 10.96 -36.08
CA LEU A 537 -6.98 11.01 -35.29
C LEU A 537 -5.81 11.36 -36.23
N LYS A 538 -5.09 12.45 -35.95
CA LYS A 538 -3.80 12.74 -36.54
C LYS A 538 -2.70 12.36 -35.55
N LEU A 539 -1.94 11.33 -35.84
CA LEU A 539 -0.88 10.79 -35.00
C LEU A 539 0.46 10.95 -35.70
N GLY A 540 1.46 11.41 -34.99
CA GLY A 540 2.84 11.52 -35.42
C GLY A 540 3.80 10.96 -34.39
N SER A 541 4.96 10.49 -34.85
CA SER A 541 6.04 10.06 -33.98
C SER A 541 7.21 11.01 -34.07
N PHE A 542 7.84 11.29 -32.93
CA PHE A 542 9.03 12.10 -32.91
C PHE A 542 10.27 11.26 -33.24
N ALA A 543 11.07 11.70 -34.20
CA ALA A 543 12.37 11.15 -34.59
C ALA A 543 12.41 9.72 -35.16
N LEU A 544 11.46 8.83 -34.89
CA LEU A 544 11.49 7.43 -35.34
C LEU A 544 10.14 6.96 -35.87
N GLU A 545 10.14 6.03 -36.83
CA GLU A 545 8.94 5.27 -37.17
C GLU A 545 8.52 4.37 -36.02
N ARG A 546 7.21 4.32 -35.71
CA ARG A 546 6.64 3.48 -34.65
C ARG A 546 5.42 2.74 -35.13
N ASN A 547 5.22 1.51 -34.63
CA ASN A 547 3.93 0.85 -34.78
C ASN A 547 2.98 1.38 -33.72
N VAL A 548 1.80 1.79 -34.15
CA VAL A 548 0.73 2.26 -33.28
C VAL A 548 -0.40 1.25 -33.30
N THR A 549 -0.90 0.89 -32.13
CA THR A 549 -2.07 0.01 -31.99
C THR A 549 -3.17 0.74 -31.25
N ILE A 550 -4.37 0.78 -31.83
CA ILE A 550 -5.56 1.39 -31.25
C ILE A 550 -6.49 0.27 -30.82
N THR A 551 -6.74 0.20 -29.53
CA THR A 551 -7.55 -0.86 -28.89
C THR A 551 -8.74 -0.30 -28.13
N THR A 552 -9.82 -1.06 -28.12
CA THR A 552 -11.02 -0.82 -27.31
C THR A 552 -11.43 -2.14 -26.63
N ARG A 553 -12.37 -2.11 -25.71
CA ARG A 553 -13.15 -3.31 -25.41
C ARG A 553 -14.31 -3.35 -26.41
N PRO A 554 -14.39 -4.29 -27.36
CA PRO A 554 -13.92 -5.68 -27.30
C PRO A 554 -12.65 -6.04 -28.11
N GLY A 555 -11.91 -5.12 -28.72
CA GLY A 555 -10.78 -5.55 -29.54
C GLY A 555 -9.92 -4.42 -30.14
N THR A 556 -9.02 -4.80 -31.03
CA THR A 556 -8.13 -3.87 -31.76
C THR A 556 -8.88 -3.26 -32.94
N LEU A 557 -8.91 -1.94 -33.03
CA LEU A 557 -9.48 -1.21 -34.16
C LEU A 557 -8.47 -1.04 -35.29
N LEU A 558 -7.20 -0.79 -34.96
CA LEU A 558 -6.15 -0.51 -35.93
C LEU A 558 -4.78 -0.95 -35.37
N THR A 559 -3.92 -1.44 -36.27
CA THR A 559 -2.47 -1.49 -36.07
C THR A 559 -1.82 -0.98 -37.34
N ASP A 560 -1.01 0.09 -37.24
CA ASP A 560 -0.35 0.71 -38.38
C ASP A 560 0.94 1.42 -37.96
N LYS A 561 1.73 1.88 -38.92
CA LYS A 561 2.96 2.63 -38.70
C LYS A 561 2.73 4.13 -38.82
N ILE A 562 3.35 4.88 -37.93
CA ILE A 562 3.41 6.33 -37.98
C ILE A 562 4.85 6.81 -38.06
N GLY A 563 5.08 7.82 -38.89
CA GLY A 563 6.37 8.50 -39.04
C GLY A 563 6.34 9.92 -38.46
N THR A 564 7.41 10.65 -38.70
CA THR A 564 7.60 12.04 -38.22
C THR A 564 6.68 13.04 -38.92
N GLU A 565 6.22 12.76 -40.14
CA GLU A 565 5.28 13.64 -40.86
C GLU A 565 3.84 13.57 -40.33
N GLY A 566 3.56 12.60 -39.48
CA GLY A 566 2.23 12.32 -38.99
C GLY A 566 1.32 11.68 -40.04
N ARG A 567 0.26 11.02 -39.56
CA ARG A 567 -0.75 10.38 -40.38
C ARG A 567 -2.13 10.54 -39.78
N THR A 568 -3.12 10.79 -40.62
CA THR A 568 -4.53 10.88 -40.20
C THR A 568 -5.18 9.51 -40.39
N PHE A 569 -5.96 9.13 -39.38
CA PHE A 569 -6.75 7.91 -39.34
C PHE A 569 -8.22 8.27 -39.12
N ASP A 570 -9.07 7.70 -39.96
CA ASP A 570 -10.52 7.79 -39.84
C ASP A 570 -11.03 6.40 -39.43
N LEU A 571 -11.53 6.28 -38.20
CA LEU A 571 -11.92 5.02 -37.60
C LEU A 571 -13.36 5.06 -37.10
N GLU A 572 -14.05 3.95 -37.21
CA GLU A 572 -15.32 3.74 -36.56
C GLU A 572 -15.16 3.02 -35.24
N TRP A 573 -15.73 3.61 -34.18
CA TRP A 573 -15.76 3.02 -32.87
C TRP A 573 -17.18 2.79 -32.41
N GLN A 574 -17.55 1.53 -32.12
CA GLN A 574 -18.82 1.22 -31.47
C GLN A 574 -18.70 1.53 -29.98
N VAL A 575 -19.22 2.69 -29.59
CA VAL A 575 -19.22 3.16 -28.20
C VAL A 575 -20.41 2.54 -27.49
N PRO A 576 -20.21 1.69 -26.47
CA PRO A 576 -21.32 1.13 -25.71
C PRO A 576 -21.99 2.21 -24.84
N LYS A 577 -23.21 1.95 -24.40
CA LYS A 577 -23.85 2.76 -23.36
C LYS A 577 -23.04 2.66 -22.05
N GLY A 578 -22.82 3.78 -21.38
CA GLY A 578 -22.04 3.89 -20.16
C GLY A 578 -20.58 4.27 -20.40
N PHE A 579 -19.68 3.77 -19.56
CA PHE A 579 -18.26 4.10 -19.59
C PHE A 579 -17.47 3.14 -20.48
N SER A 580 -16.59 3.69 -21.31
CA SER A 580 -15.66 2.91 -22.14
C SER A 580 -14.33 3.64 -22.28
N THR A 581 -13.29 2.90 -22.65
CA THR A 581 -11.94 3.44 -22.87
C THR A 581 -11.39 2.95 -24.21
N LEU A 582 -10.84 3.89 -24.98
CA LEU A 582 -10.01 3.60 -26.14
C LEU A 582 -8.57 3.89 -25.76
N VAL A 583 -7.66 2.99 -26.12
CA VAL A 583 -6.23 3.12 -25.80
C VAL A 583 -5.44 3.14 -27.12
N ILE A 584 -4.59 4.12 -27.27
CA ILE A 584 -3.59 4.20 -28.35
C ILE A 584 -2.25 3.87 -27.72
N THR A 585 -1.56 2.86 -28.21
CA THR A 585 -0.21 2.46 -27.77
C THR A 585 0.78 2.57 -28.90
N ALA A 586 1.99 3.03 -28.62
CA ALA A 586 3.11 3.01 -29.54
C ALA A 586 4.17 2.02 -29.06
N ASP A 587 4.83 1.30 -29.97
CA ASP A 587 5.94 0.43 -29.65
C ASP A 587 7.23 1.22 -29.33
N GLY A 588 8.18 0.54 -28.66
CA GLY A 588 9.48 1.10 -28.29
C GLY A 588 9.45 1.97 -27.02
N GLN A 589 10.61 2.43 -26.63
CA GLN A 589 10.77 3.32 -25.48
C GLN A 589 10.54 4.78 -25.89
N ALA A 590 9.98 5.56 -24.99
CA ALA A 590 9.94 7.01 -25.12
C ALA A 590 11.38 7.58 -25.18
N ILE A 591 11.59 8.60 -26.02
CA ILE A 591 12.90 9.21 -26.24
C ILE A 591 12.79 10.67 -25.83
N ALA A 592 13.59 11.06 -24.83
CA ALA A 592 13.68 12.47 -24.44
C ALA A 592 14.37 13.30 -25.55
N PRO A 593 13.84 14.45 -25.93
CA PRO A 593 14.45 15.34 -26.94
C PRO A 593 15.92 15.66 -26.68
N ALA A 594 16.29 15.94 -25.44
CA ALA A 594 17.68 16.21 -25.07
C ALA A 594 18.62 15.02 -25.29
N SER A 595 18.13 13.77 -25.22
CA SER A 595 18.95 12.57 -25.44
C SER A 595 19.42 12.40 -26.89
N ILE A 596 18.76 13.09 -27.82
CA ILE A 596 19.10 13.10 -29.27
C ILE A 596 19.55 14.49 -29.75
N GLY A 597 19.89 15.39 -28.81
CA GLY A 597 20.49 16.70 -29.11
C GLY A 597 19.48 17.77 -29.53
N ILE A 598 18.20 17.61 -29.23
CA ILE A 598 17.15 18.58 -29.55
C ILE A 598 16.68 19.26 -28.26
N GLY A 599 17.21 20.49 -28.01
CA GLY A 599 16.88 21.31 -26.86
C GLY A 599 17.30 20.72 -25.52
N ASP A 600 16.83 21.30 -24.41
CA ASP A 600 17.15 20.90 -23.02
C ASP A 600 16.00 20.08 -22.39
N ASP A 601 15.07 19.56 -23.18
CA ASP A 601 13.95 18.79 -22.67
C ASP A 601 14.38 17.34 -22.39
N HIS A 602 14.47 17.00 -21.10
CA HIS A 602 14.84 15.67 -20.60
C HIS A 602 13.65 14.75 -20.33
N ARG A 603 12.42 15.19 -20.58
CA ARG A 603 11.24 14.36 -20.42
C ARG A 603 11.19 13.29 -21.52
N PRO A 604 10.88 12.04 -21.19
CA PRO A 604 10.88 10.94 -22.14
C PRO A 604 9.75 11.01 -23.18
#